data_e6463de53c9bc8d102190184a2cc1445
#
_entry.id   e6463de53c9bc8d102190184a2cc1445
#
_cell.length_a   1.000
_cell.length_b   1.000
_cell.length_c   1.000
_cell.angle_alpha   90.00
_cell.angle_beta   90.00
_cell.angle_gamma   90.00
#
_symmetry.space_group_name_H-M   'P 1'
#
loop_
_entity.id
_entity.type
_entity.pdbx_description
1 polymer ?
#
loop_
_entity_poly.entity_id
_entity_poly.type
_entity_poly.pdbx_seq_one_letter_code
_entity_poly.pdbx_strand_id
1 'polypeptide(L)'
;MSDASLKTTADVLSRVDRAWASLEGTVGRLSPTQLTEVRDPAGWAVKDHLMHVAAWEDAFVARLEGRPTHEALGLDEATLALDEDAVNAAIFARHRDRALTEVLDALQASHRAARARLAALHDRTVAGPASGVLPPGSEDSGFTIDTNRERDTTPAAAWIGGNTWEHYDAHHGWIRELVARG
;
A
#
# COMPACT_ATOMS: atom_id res chain seq x y z
N MET A 1 10.27 -17.36 4.93
CA MET A 1 9.21 -18.19 4.34
C MET A 1 8.84 -17.52 3.03
N SER A 2 8.79 -18.24 1.91
CA SER A 2 8.40 -17.66 0.63
C SER A 2 6.89 -17.37 0.67
N ASP A 3 6.46 -16.25 0.08
CA ASP A 3 5.03 -15.82 0.07
C ASP A 3 4.10 -16.84 -0.60
N ALA A 4 4.63 -17.69 -1.47
CA ALA A 4 3.91 -18.84 -2.05
C ALA A 4 3.45 -19.90 -1.02
N SER A 5 3.86 -19.80 0.23
CA SER A 5 3.44 -20.72 1.31
C SER A 5 2.26 -20.21 2.15
N LEU A 6 1.82 -18.95 1.96
CA LEU A 6 0.70 -18.38 2.70
C LEU A 6 -0.61 -18.91 2.13
N LYS A 7 -1.37 -19.63 2.94
CA LYS A 7 -2.61 -20.31 2.51
C LYS A 7 -3.84 -19.97 3.34
N THR A 8 -3.63 -19.27 4.46
CA THR A 8 -4.72 -18.90 5.34
C THR A 8 -4.76 -17.40 5.57
N THR A 9 -5.92 -16.89 5.91
CA THR A 9 -6.12 -15.51 6.33
C THR A 9 -5.22 -15.15 7.52
N ALA A 10 -5.04 -16.08 8.46
CA ALA A 10 -4.16 -15.90 9.61
C ALA A 10 -2.69 -15.74 9.21
N ASP A 11 -2.20 -16.50 8.21
CA ASP A 11 -0.84 -16.37 7.69
C ASP A 11 -0.62 -14.98 7.08
N VAL A 12 -1.57 -14.53 6.23
CA VAL A 12 -1.54 -13.21 5.59
C VAL A 12 -1.53 -12.10 6.64
N LEU A 13 -2.47 -12.13 7.59
CA LEU A 13 -2.53 -11.13 8.66
C LEU A 13 -1.24 -11.10 9.48
N SER A 14 -0.70 -12.26 9.84
CA SER A 14 0.57 -12.34 10.57
C SER A 14 1.74 -11.72 9.78
N ARG A 15 1.75 -11.83 8.45
CA ARG A 15 2.79 -11.24 7.60
C ARG A 15 2.62 -9.71 7.51
N VAL A 16 1.38 -9.24 7.30
CA VAL A 16 1.01 -7.81 7.29
C VAL A 16 1.39 -7.17 8.63
N ASP A 17 0.95 -7.76 9.75
CA ASP A 17 1.19 -7.22 11.10
C ASP A 17 2.69 -7.09 11.42
N ARG A 18 3.54 -8.04 10.96
CA ARG A 18 4.99 -7.96 11.15
C ARG A 18 5.64 -6.84 10.35
N ALA A 19 5.28 -6.69 9.07
CA ALA A 19 5.84 -5.64 8.23
C ALA A 19 5.39 -4.25 8.72
N TRP A 20 4.12 -4.13 9.07
CA TRP A 20 3.58 -2.92 9.69
C TRP A 20 4.31 -2.53 10.97
N ALA A 21 4.48 -3.48 11.90
CA ALA A 21 5.18 -3.22 13.17
C ALA A 21 6.64 -2.76 12.94
N SER A 22 7.30 -3.25 11.88
CA SER A 22 8.64 -2.81 11.52
C SER A 22 8.67 -1.36 11.03
N LEU A 23 7.73 -1.00 10.15
CA LEU A 23 7.56 0.37 9.66
C LEU A 23 7.20 1.33 10.81
N GLU A 24 6.12 1.01 11.55
CA GLU A 24 5.63 1.81 12.66
C GLU A 24 6.68 2.00 13.75
N GLY A 25 7.38 0.92 14.12
CA GLY A 25 8.45 0.99 15.11
C GLY A 25 9.64 1.83 14.66
N THR A 26 9.90 1.96 13.36
CA THR A 26 10.92 2.89 12.83
C THR A 26 10.40 4.32 12.88
N VAL A 27 9.21 4.58 12.37
CA VAL A 27 8.58 5.90 12.34
C VAL A 27 8.45 6.49 13.75
N GLY A 28 8.03 5.67 14.73
CA GLY A 28 7.85 6.11 16.12
C GLY A 28 9.13 6.52 16.84
N ARG A 29 10.32 6.25 16.28
CA ARG A 29 11.62 6.69 16.82
C ARG A 29 12.16 7.95 16.16
N LEU A 30 11.54 8.43 15.08
CA LEU A 30 11.99 9.60 14.35
C LEU A 30 11.48 10.88 15.00
N SER A 31 12.33 11.90 15.02
CA SER A 31 11.93 13.24 15.43
C SER A 31 11.02 13.89 14.38
N PRO A 32 10.21 14.89 14.76
CA PRO A 32 9.42 15.66 13.79
C PRO A 32 10.26 16.22 12.64
N THR A 33 11.45 16.72 12.91
CA THR A 33 12.39 17.22 11.90
C THR A 33 12.79 16.11 10.93
N GLN A 34 13.13 14.92 11.40
CA GLN A 34 13.45 13.78 10.52
C GLN A 34 12.28 13.38 9.66
N LEU A 35 11.06 13.47 10.19
CA LEU A 35 9.84 13.13 9.45
C LEU A 35 9.47 14.15 8.37
N THR A 36 9.83 15.43 8.53
CA THR A 36 9.33 16.51 7.66
C THR A 36 10.40 17.21 6.81
N GLU A 37 11.68 17.16 7.21
CA GLU A 37 12.73 17.98 6.60
C GLU A 37 13.79 17.16 5.85
N VAL A 38 14.10 15.95 6.31
CA VAL A 38 15.03 15.05 5.61
C VAL A 38 14.37 14.53 4.35
N ARG A 39 14.99 14.81 3.18
CA ARG A 39 14.41 14.51 1.86
C ARG A 39 15.30 13.61 1.03
N ASP A 40 14.67 12.76 0.23
CA ASP A 40 15.33 11.98 -0.81
C ASP A 40 15.69 12.85 -2.03
N PRO A 41 16.42 12.30 -3.03
CA PRO A 41 16.77 13.03 -4.24
C PRO A 41 15.56 13.49 -5.08
N ALA A 42 14.40 12.85 -4.96
CA ALA A 42 13.16 13.23 -5.60
C ALA A 42 12.40 14.33 -4.83
N GLY A 43 12.90 14.72 -3.65
CA GLY A 43 12.34 15.77 -2.79
C GLY A 43 11.29 15.27 -1.80
N TRP A 44 11.07 13.95 -1.67
CA TRP A 44 10.12 13.38 -0.73
C TRP A 44 10.70 13.34 0.68
N ALA A 45 9.96 13.88 1.64
CA ALA A 45 10.25 13.69 3.06
C ALA A 45 9.71 12.32 3.53
N VAL A 46 10.12 11.89 4.71
CA VAL A 46 9.58 10.66 5.32
C VAL A 46 8.06 10.69 5.37
N LYS A 47 7.45 11.82 5.77
CA LYS A 47 5.98 11.96 5.80
C LYS A 47 5.32 11.72 4.43
N ASP A 48 6.02 12.05 3.35
CA ASP A 48 5.48 11.90 2.00
C ASP A 48 5.46 10.41 1.58
N HIS A 49 6.50 9.66 1.95
CA HIS A 49 6.51 8.20 1.82
C HIS A 49 5.39 7.54 2.63
N LEU A 50 5.12 8.02 3.87
CA LEU A 50 4.04 7.50 4.70
C LEU A 50 2.66 7.80 4.12
N MET A 51 2.46 9.00 3.57
CA MET A 51 1.21 9.37 2.91
C MET A 51 0.99 8.57 1.62
N HIS A 52 2.06 8.29 0.87
CA HIS A 52 2.00 7.42 -0.30
C HIS A 52 1.56 5.99 0.09
N VAL A 53 2.12 5.42 1.15
CA VAL A 53 1.67 4.12 1.68
C VAL A 53 0.17 4.16 2.02
N ALA A 54 -0.27 5.19 2.74
CA ALA A 54 -1.68 5.34 3.11
C ALA A 54 -2.61 5.44 1.87
N ALA A 55 -2.22 6.21 0.86
CA ALA A 55 -3.01 6.38 -0.36
C ALA A 55 -3.17 5.04 -1.12
N TRP A 56 -2.10 4.26 -1.25
CA TRP A 56 -2.16 2.96 -1.91
C TRP A 56 -2.89 1.89 -1.09
N GLU A 57 -2.86 1.96 0.25
CA GLU A 57 -3.74 1.13 1.08
C GLU A 57 -5.22 1.47 0.89
N ASP A 58 -5.57 2.75 0.80
CA ASP A 58 -6.95 3.18 0.50
C ASP A 58 -7.38 2.69 -0.89
N ALA A 59 -6.49 2.75 -1.88
CA ALA A 59 -6.72 2.18 -3.20
C ALA A 59 -6.87 0.65 -3.17
N PHE A 60 -6.07 -0.05 -2.38
CA PHE A 60 -6.18 -1.48 -2.16
C PHE A 60 -7.54 -1.85 -1.55
N VAL A 61 -7.96 -1.15 -0.49
CA VAL A 61 -9.28 -1.34 0.12
C VAL A 61 -10.40 -1.08 -0.88
N ALA A 62 -10.30 0.00 -1.67
CA ALA A 62 -11.28 0.31 -2.71
C ALA A 62 -11.43 -0.84 -3.72
N ARG A 63 -10.32 -1.42 -4.18
CA ARG A 63 -10.32 -2.59 -5.08
C ARG A 63 -11.01 -3.79 -4.46
N LEU A 64 -10.74 -4.10 -3.18
CA LEU A 64 -11.42 -5.17 -2.46
C LEU A 64 -12.93 -4.94 -2.31
N GLU A 65 -13.38 -3.70 -2.40
CA GLU A 65 -14.78 -3.26 -2.30
C GLU A 65 -15.44 -3.07 -3.67
N GLY A 66 -14.70 -3.22 -4.77
CA GLY A 66 -15.20 -2.94 -6.12
C GLY A 66 -15.43 -1.45 -6.39
N ARG A 67 -14.77 -0.57 -5.64
CA ARG A 67 -14.82 0.88 -5.85
C ARG A 67 -13.69 1.33 -6.78
N PRO A 68 -13.90 2.40 -7.56
CA PRO A 68 -12.88 2.92 -8.46
C PRO A 68 -11.57 3.33 -7.74
N THR A 69 -10.44 2.85 -8.21
CA THR A 69 -9.11 3.14 -7.65
C THR A 69 -8.78 4.64 -7.74
N HIS A 70 -9.12 5.29 -8.87
CA HIS A 70 -8.84 6.72 -9.06
C HIS A 70 -9.58 7.59 -8.04
N GLU A 71 -10.83 7.25 -7.68
CA GLU A 71 -11.57 7.97 -6.64
C GLU A 71 -10.91 7.84 -5.26
N ALA A 72 -10.46 6.63 -4.92
CA ALA A 72 -9.76 6.39 -3.65
C ALA A 72 -8.44 7.18 -3.55
N LEU A 73 -7.69 7.28 -4.65
CA LEU A 73 -6.48 8.11 -4.74
C LEU A 73 -6.80 9.61 -4.87
N GLY A 74 -8.06 9.97 -5.13
CA GLY A 74 -8.47 11.34 -5.40
C GLY A 74 -7.90 11.91 -6.70
N LEU A 75 -7.66 11.03 -7.67
CA LEU A 75 -7.17 11.34 -9.01
C LEU A 75 -8.30 11.21 -10.02
N ASP A 76 -8.10 11.66 -11.25
CA ASP A 76 -8.98 11.33 -12.37
C ASP A 76 -8.50 10.06 -13.08
N GLU A 77 -9.37 9.45 -13.89
CA GLU A 77 -9.07 8.23 -14.64
C GLU A 77 -7.89 8.44 -15.61
N ALA A 78 -7.77 9.61 -16.22
CA ALA A 78 -6.71 9.90 -17.17
C ALA A 78 -5.35 9.92 -16.48
N THR A 79 -5.27 10.46 -15.27
CA THR A 79 -4.05 10.42 -14.45
C THR A 79 -3.71 9.00 -14.04
N LEU A 80 -4.70 8.20 -13.62
CA LEU A 80 -4.47 6.81 -13.23
C LEU A 80 -4.01 5.92 -14.41
N ALA A 81 -4.33 6.30 -15.65
CA ALA A 81 -3.90 5.60 -16.87
C ALA A 81 -2.46 5.91 -17.30
N LEU A 82 -1.77 6.82 -16.61
CA LEU A 82 -0.35 7.11 -16.84
C LEU A 82 0.54 6.00 -16.26
N ASP A 83 1.85 6.13 -16.45
CA ASP A 83 2.83 5.24 -15.81
C ASP A 83 2.86 5.44 -14.28
N GLU A 84 3.45 4.49 -13.58
CA GLU A 84 3.51 4.46 -12.12
C GLU A 84 4.19 5.71 -11.55
N ASP A 85 5.27 6.18 -12.16
CA ASP A 85 6.00 7.36 -11.70
C ASP A 85 5.13 8.62 -11.77
N ALA A 86 4.35 8.77 -12.85
CA ALA A 86 3.43 9.90 -13.01
C ALA A 86 2.27 9.86 -12.02
N VAL A 87 1.71 8.68 -11.74
CA VAL A 87 0.68 8.51 -10.71
C VAL A 87 1.23 8.81 -9.32
N ASN A 88 2.41 8.29 -8.99
CA ASN A 88 3.07 8.55 -7.72
C ASN A 88 3.40 10.05 -7.55
N ALA A 89 3.84 10.73 -8.61
CA ALA A 89 4.06 12.17 -8.60
C ALA A 89 2.75 12.95 -8.36
N ALA A 90 1.64 12.51 -8.94
CA ALA A 90 0.32 13.13 -8.72
C ALA A 90 -0.15 12.95 -7.26
N ILE A 91 0.02 11.76 -6.67
CA ILE A 91 -0.25 11.50 -5.26
C ILE A 91 0.62 12.41 -4.38
N PHE A 92 1.92 12.49 -4.64
CA PHE A 92 2.83 13.38 -3.92
C PHE A 92 2.39 14.85 -4.01
N ALA A 93 2.13 15.36 -5.21
CA ALA A 93 1.71 16.75 -5.42
C ALA A 93 0.43 17.10 -4.66
N ARG A 94 -0.51 16.15 -4.58
CA ARG A 94 -1.77 16.30 -3.87
C ARG A 94 -1.61 16.41 -2.34
N HIS A 95 -0.62 15.72 -1.79
CA HIS A 95 -0.54 15.49 -0.34
C HIS A 95 0.67 16.12 0.36
N ARG A 96 1.68 16.59 -0.37
CA ARG A 96 2.96 17.10 0.18
C ARG A 96 2.80 18.20 1.24
N ASP A 97 1.73 19.00 1.15
CA ASP A 97 1.49 20.12 2.06
C ASP A 97 0.66 19.74 3.30
N ARG A 98 0.27 18.45 3.44
CA ARG A 98 -0.43 17.97 4.63
C ARG A 98 0.44 18.07 5.88
N ALA A 99 -0.21 18.41 6.99
CA ALA A 99 0.45 18.40 8.30
C ALA A 99 0.84 16.97 8.69
N LEU A 100 1.95 16.83 9.43
CA LEU A 100 2.47 15.52 9.87
C LEU A 100 1.40 14.72 10.63
N THR A 101 0.63 15.36 11.50
CA THR A 101 -0.44 14.70 12.27
C THR A 101 -1.51 14.10 11.36
N GLU A 102 -1.93 14.83 10.31
CA GLU A 102 -2.91 14.33 9.34
C GLU A 102 -2.38 13.13 8.54
N VAL A 103 -1.07 13.14 8.23
CA VAL A 103 -0.42 12.01 7.54
C VAL A 103 -0.38 10.78 8.43
N LEU A 104 0.03 10.93 9.69
CA LEU A 104 0.08 9.82 10.64
C LEU A 104 -1.32 9.25 10.92
N ASP A 105 -2.32 10.10 11.05
CA ASP A 105 -3.72 9.68 11.25
C ASP A 105 -4.25 8.93 10.01
N ALA A 106 -3.95 9.42 8.80
CA ALA A 106 -4.32 8.76 7.54
C ALA A 106 -3.67 7.38 7.43
N LEU A 107 -2.37 7.29 7.70
CA LEU A 107 -1.62 6.04 7.67
C LEU A 107 -2.21 5.00 8.64
N GLN A 108 -2.55 5.40 9.86
CA GLN A 108 -3.16 4.52 10.84
C GLN A 108 -4.59 4.10 10.43
N ALA A 109 -5.34 5.00 9.81
CA ALA A 109 -6.70 4.72 9.36
C ALA A 109 -6.73 3.76 8.18
N SER A 110 -5.89 3.99 7.17
CA SER A 110 -5.79 3.13 5.99
C SER A 110 -5.34 1.72 6.36
N HIS A 111 -4.32 1.59 7.23
CA HIS A 111 -3.87 0.29 7.71
C HIS A 111 -4.97 -0.48 8.46
N ARG A 112 -5.69 0.18 9.36
CA ARG A 112 -6.82 -0.47 10.06
C ARG A 112 -7.90 -0.95 9.09
N ALA A 113 -8.20 -0.16 8.05
CA ALA A 113 -9.18 -0.54 7.02
C ALA A 113 -8.69 -1.73 6.19
N ALA A 114 -7.45 -1.70 5.70
CA ALA A 114 -6.85 -2.78 4.94
C ALA A 114 -6.82 -4.09 5.75
N ARG A 115 -6.35 -4.02 6.99
CA ARG A 115 -6.32 -5.17 7.91
C ARG A 115 -7.71 -5.74 8.18
N ALA A 116 -8.72 -4.90 8.39
CA ALA A 116 -10.10 -5.33 8.62
C ALA A 116 -10.68 -6.05 7.38
N ARG A 117 -10.39 -5.55 6.17
CA ARG A 117 -10.80 -6.20 4.93
C ARG A 117 -10.13 -7.55 4.72
N LEU A 118 -8.84 -7.63 4.99
CA LEU A 118 -8.10 -8.90 4.93
C LEU A 118 -8.65 -9.92 5.95
N ALA A 119 -8.97 -9.49 7.17
CA ALA A 119 -9.53 -10.36 8.20
C ALA A 119 -10.91 -10.94 7.85
N ALA A 120 -11.63 -10.32 6.93
CA ALA A 120 -12.92 -10.78 6.43
C ALA A 120 -12.80 -11.80 5.29
N LEU A 121 -11.59 -12.04 4.73
CA LEU A 121 -11.37 -13.03 3.69
C LEU A 121 -11.49 -14.47 4.25
N HIS A 122 -11.90 -15.39 3.38
CA HIS A 122 -11.86 -16.82 3.69
C HIS A 122 -10.53 -17.44 3.26
N ASP A 123 -10.05 -18.44 3.98
CA ASP A 123 -8.81 -19.17 3.65
C ASP A 123 -8.79 -19.68 2.22
N ARG A 124 -9.93 -20.19 1.71
CA ARG A 124 -10.04 -20.63 0.31
C ARG A 124 -9.79 -19.51 -0.70
N THR A 125 -10.12 -18.26 -0.35
CA THR A 125 -9.86 -17.08 -1.17
C THR A 125 -8.37 -16.77 -1.18
N VAL A 126 -7.73 -16.77 -0.02
CA VAL A 126 -6.29 -16.55 0.14
C VAL A 126 -5.46 -17.62 -0.58
N ALA A 127 -5.92 -18.87 -0.52
CA ALA A 127 -5.24 -20.01 -1.19
C ALA A 127 -5.51 -20.07 -2.71
N GLY A 128 -6.40 -19.24 -3.23
CA GLY A 128 -6.81 -19.20 -4.63
C GLY A 128 -6.05 -18.19 -5.48
N PRO A 129 -6.55 -17.91 -6.68
CA PRO A 129 -6.03 -16.85 -7.53
C PRO A 129 -6.48 -15.47 -7.06
N ALA A 130 -5.77 -14.43 -7.50
CA ALA A 130 -6.07 -13.03 -7.18
C ALA A 130 -7.47 -12.60 -7.65
N SER A 131 -7.96 -13.18 -8.75
CA SER A 131 -9.33 -12.95 -9.23
C SER A 131 -10.42 -13.35 -8.22
N GLY A 132 -10.12 -14.25 -7.28
CA GLY A 132 -11.05 -14.64 -6.20
C GLY A 132 -11.11 -13.63 -5.05
N VAL A 133 -10.18 -12.71 -4.97
CA VAL A 133 -10.14 -11.64 -3.94
C VAL A 133 -10.95 -10.42 -4.38
N LEU A 134 -10.98 -10.17 -5.69
CA LEU A 134 -11.60 -9.00 -6.28
C LEU A 134 -13.07 -9.27 -6.60
N PRO A 135 -13.98 -8.30 -6.41
CA PRO A 135 -15.37 -8.45 -6.80
C PRO A 135 -15.51 -8.72 -8.30
N PRO A 136 -16.54 -9.50 -8.71
CA PRO A 136 -16.82 -9.72 -10.13
C PRO A 136 -17.01 -8.40 -10.88
N GLY A 137 -16.35 -8.26 -12.03
CA GLY A 137 -16.44 -7.07 -12.88
C GLY A 137 -15.62 -5.87 -12.38
N SER A 138 -14.87 -6.00 -11.27
CA SER A 138 -13.91 -4.97 -10.91
C SER A 138 -12.77 -4.94 -11.94
N GLU A 139 -12.58 -3.79 -12.58
CA GLU A 139 -11.39 -3.56 -13.39
C GLU A 139 -10.24 -3.20 -12.44
N ASP A 140 -9.16 -3.98 -12.50
CA ASP A 140 -7.94 -3.63 -11.80
C ASP A 140 -7.16 -2.64 -12.66
N SER A 141 -7.38 -1.36 -12.42
CA SER A 141 -6.59 -0.28 -13.00
C SER A 141 -5.29 -0.03 -12.23
N GLY A 142 -4.84 -0.98 -11.43
CA GLY A 142 -3.60 -0.88 -10.65
C GLY A 142 -2.43 -1.59 -11.32
N PHE A 143 -1.23 -1.04 -11.13
CA PHE A 143 0.05 -1.48 -11.72
C PHE A 143 0.51 -2.89 -11.36
N THR A 144 -0.19 -3.59 -10.47
CA THR A 144 0.24 -4.90 -9.96
C THR A 144 -0.27 -6.10 -10.75
N ILE A 145 -1.29 -5.92 -11.63
CA ILE A 145 -1.79 -6.99 -12.51
C ILE A 145 -2.32 -6.36 -13.80
N ASP A 146 -1.60 -6.56 -14.88
CA ASP A 146 -1.80 -5.86 -16.16
C ASP A 146 -2.93 -6.43 -17.03
N THR A 147 -3.44 -7.64 -16.74
CA THR A 147 -4.51 -8.26 -17.53
C THR A 147 -5.40 -9.20 -16.70
N ASN A 148 -6.66 -9.40 -17.14
CA ASN A 148 -7.56 -10.39 -16.56
C ASN A 148 -6.93 -11.80 -16.50
N ARG A 149 -6.02 -12.12 -17.44
CA ARG A 149 -5.33 -13.41 -17.48
C ARG A 149 -4.31 -13.55 -16.35
N GLU A 150 -3.62 -12.48 -16.00
CA GLU A 150 -2.64 -12.48 -14.89
C GLU A 150 -3.33 -12.62 -13.54
N ARG A 151 -4.53 -12.04 -13.38
CA ARG A 151 -5.36 -12.17 -12.18
C ARG A 151 -5.70 -13.63 -11.87
N ASP A 152 -5.97 -14.44 -12.90
CA ASP A 152 -6.31 -15.86 -12.74
C ASP A 152 -5.10 -16.74 -12.46
N THR A 153 -3.89 -16.28 -12.78
CA THR A 153 -2.64 -17.02 -12.59
C THR A 153 -1.81 -16.54 -11.40
N THR A 154 -2.01 -15.29 -10.96
CA THR A 154 -1.33 -14.76 -9.79
C THR A 154 -1.98 -15.29 -8.51
N PRO A 155 -1.21 -15.89 -7.57
CA PRO A 155 -1.74 -16.26 -6.27
C PRO A 155 -2.30 -15.06 -5.51
N ALA A 156 -3.46 -15.21 -4.87
CA ALA A 156 -4.08 -14.14 -4.07
C ALA A 156 -3.13 -13.59 -3.00
N ALA A 157 -2.39 -14.46 -2.32
CA ALA A 157 -1.42 -14.06 -1.31
C ALA A 157 -0.30 -13.17 -1.89
N ALA A 158 0.19 -13.44 -3.11
CA ALA A 158 1.20 -12.63 -3.77
C ALA A 158 0.64 -11.24 -4.16
N TRP A 159 -0.58 -11.21 -4.71
CA TRP A 159 -1.25 -9.95 -5.04
C TRP A 159 -1.50 -9.09 -3.78
N ILE A 160 -1.97 -9.71 -2.69
CA ILE A 160 -2.14 -9.02 -1.40
C ILE A 160 -0.77 -8.51 -0.92
N GLY A 161 0.30 -9.31 -1.06
CA GLY A 161 1.65 -8.98 -0.63
C GLY A 161 2.18 -7.71 -1.28
N GLY A 162 2.09 -7.62 -2.60
CA GLY A 162 2.51 -6.43 -3.35
C GLY A 162 1.78 -5.15 -2.93
N ASN A 163 0.52 -5.28 -2.49
CA ASN A 163 -0.28 -4.15 -2.04
C ASN A 163 -0.18 -3.86 -0.52
N THR A 164 0.56 -4.67 0.25
CA THR A 164 0.65 -4.54 1.71
C THR A 164 2.09 -4.73 2.20
N TRP A 165 2.48 -5.91 2.68
CA TRP A 165 3.75 -6.09 3.38
C TRP A 165 5.00 -5.84 2.53
N GLU A 166 4.98 -6.12 1.24
CA GLU A 166 6.12 -5.81 0.36
C GLU A 166 6.26 -4.29 0.18
N HIS A 167 5.15 -3.59 0.06
CA HIS A 167 5.09 -2.14 -0.02
C HIS A 167 5.59 -1.50 1.29
N TYR A 168 5.16 -2.02 2.47
CA TYR A 168 5.68 -1.55 3.75
C TYR A 168 7.19 -1.83 3.89
N ASP A 169 7.65 -3.01 3.54
CA ASP A 169 9.06 -3.39 3.62
C ASP A 169 9.93 -2.50 2.71
N ALA A 170 9.47 -2.18 1.50
CA ALA A 170 10.16 -1.28 0.58
C ALA A 170 10.29 0.14 1.18
N HIS A 171 9.16 0.75 1.59
CA HIS A 171 9.18 2.08 2.19
C HIS A 171 9.93 2.12 3.51
N HIS A 172 9.84 1.08 4.34
CA HIS A 172 10.65 0.94 5.55
C HIS A 172 12.15 0.97 5.24
N GLY A 173 12.58 0.26 4.19
CA GLY A 173 13.96 0.26 3.72
C GLY A 173 14.42 1.66 3.29
N TRP A 174 13.65 2.32 2.42
CA TRP A 174 13.95 3.66 1.93
C TRP A 174 13.99 4.71 3.05
N ILE A 175 13.03 4.69 3.97
CA ILE A 175 13.00 5.60 5.12
C ILE A 175 14.25 5.43 5.99
N ARG A 176 14.66 4.19 6.27
CA ARG A 176 15.88 3.94 7.05
C ARG A 176 17.13 4.47 6.36
N GLU A 177 17.26 4.26 5.06
CA GLU A 177 18.38 4.79 4.28
C GLU A 177 18.36 6.33 4.24
N LEU A 178 17.20 6.93 4.05
CA LEU A 178 17.02 8.37 4.00
C LEU A 178 17.49 9.02 5.30
N VAL A 179 17.02 8.51 6.45
CA VAL A 179 17.37 9.07 7.77
C VAL A 179 18.81 8.77 8.17
N ALA A 180 19.44 7.72 7.66
CA ALA A 180 20.85 7.42 7.92
C ALA A 180 21.82 8.36 7.18
N ARG A 181 21.35 9.08 6.16
CA ARG A 181 22.16 10.04 5.35
C ARG A 181 22.01 11.48 5.83
N GLY A 182 20.99 11.81 6.61
CA GLY A 182 20.69 13.16 7.12
C GLY A 182 21.04 13.27 8.59
#